data_170ea71beea87194c242bfe8bb595322
#
_entry.id   170ea71beea87194c242bfe8bb595322
#
_cell.length_a   1.000
_cell.length_b   1.000
_cell.length_c   1.000
_cell.angle_alpha   90.00
_cell.angle_beta   90.00
_cell.angle_gamma   90.00
#
_symmetry.space_group_name_H-M   'P 1'
#
loop_
_entity.id
_entity.type
_entity.pdbx_description
1 polymer ?
#
loop_
_entity_poly.entity_id
_entity_poly.type
_entity_poly.pdbx_seq_one_letter_code
_entity_poly.pdbx_strand_id
1 'polypeptide(L)'
;MNAVFDTNILIDYLGGVDAARDEMRRYRQRLISIVTWMEVLIGARSEEENDVIEMFLRDFRVIEVSRPIARDAIDLRRAHRIRLPDALIWASARAESALLVTRNTRDFPKNDPGVRIPY
;
A
#
# COMPACT_ATOMS: atom_id res chain seq x y z
N MET A 1 4.63 -8.67 -13.20
CA MET A 1 5.25 -8.09 -12.00
C MET A 1 4.15 -7.62 -11.06
N ASN A 2 4.31 -7.87 -9.78
CA ASN A 2 3.32 -7.55 -8.76
C ASN A 2 3.77 -6.33 -7.95
N ALA A 3 2.81 -5.51 -7.56
CA ALA A 3 3.08 -4.35 -6.71
C ALA A 3 2.06 -4.28 -5.59
N VAL A 4 2.54 -3.96 -4.40
CA VAL A 4 1.71 -3.57 -3.25
C VAL A 4 1.78 -2.06 -3.15
N PHE A 5 0.64 -1.40 -3.25
CA PHE A 5 0.57 0.06 -3.21
C PHE A 5 0.35 0.54 -1.78
N ASP A 6 1.19 1.47 -1.37
CA ASP A 6 0.99 2.17 -0.09
C ASP A 6 -0.24 3.07 -0.18
N THR A 7 -0.82 3.36 0.94
CA THR A 7 -2.05 4.16 1.07
C THR A 7 -1.95 5.50 0.36
N ASN A 8 -0.79 6.17 0.43
CA ASN A 8 -0.60 7.49 -0.19
C ASN A 8 -0.79 7.46 -1.71
N ILE A 9 -0.43 6.36 -2.38
CA ILE A 9 -0.61 6.21 -3.83
C ILE A 9 -2.10 6.14 -4.18
N LEU A 10 -2.89 5.38 -3.42
CA LEU A 10 -4.32 5.28 -3.65
C LEU A 10 -5.03 6.60 -3.38
N ILE A 11 -4.63 7.30 -2.33
CA ILE A 11 -5.19 8.63 -2.02
C ILE A 11 -4.87 9.61 -3.15
N ASP A 12 -3.65 9.58 -3.67
CA ASP A 12 -3.27 10.41 -4.82
C ASP A 12 -4.13 10.09 -6.05
N TYR A 13 -4.33 8.81 -6.33
CA TYR A 13 -5.19 8.41 -7.44
C TYR A 13 -6.61 8.96 -7.29
N LEU A 14 -7.20 8.80 -6.10
CA LEU A 14 -8.55 9.29 -5.83
C LEU A 14 -8.61 10.81 -5.88
N GLY A 15 -7.51 11.50 -5.60
CA GLY A 15 -7.38 12.94 -5.72
C GLY A 15 -7.10 13.45 -7.12
N GLY A 16 -7.02 12.55 -8.10
CA GLY A 16 -6.83 12.93 -9.51
C GLY A 16 -5.38 13.13 -9.94
N VAL A 17 -4.42 12.59 -9.18
CA VAL A 17 -3.00 12.68 -9.55
C VAL A 17 -2.70 11.71 -10.69
N ASP A 18 -2.37 12.24 -11.87
CA ASP A 18 -2.13 11.44 -13.07
C ASP A 18 -0.96 10.47 -12.90
N ALA A 19 0.09 10.89 -12.20
CA ALA A 19 1.26 10.04 -11.97
C ALA A 19 0.91 8.78 -11.18
N ALA A 20 -0.04 8.86 -10.24
CA ALA A 20 -0.52 7.69 -9.51
C ALA A 20 -1.25 6.72 -10.43
N ARG A 21 -2.12 7.25 -11.31
CA ARG A 21 -2.83 6.44 -12.29
C ARG A 21 -1.85 5.74 -13.23
N ASP A 22 -0.87 6.47 -13.73
CA ASP A 22 0.12 5.92 -14.66
C ASP A 22 0.94 4.82 -14.00
N GLU A 23 1.30 5.02 -12.74
CA GLU A 23 2.03 4.01 -11.99
C GLU A 23 1.21 2.72 -11.82
N MET A 24 -0.06 2.84 -11.48
CA MET A 24 -0.94 1.67 -11.31
C MET A 24 -1.09 0.86 -12.59
N ARG A 25 -1.09 1.53 -13.75
CA ARG A 25 -1.22 0.87 -15.06
C ARG A 25 -0.02 0.01 -15.44
N ARG A 26 1.10 0.17 -14.75
CA ARG A 26 2.32 -0.59 -15.01
C ARG A 26 2.21 -2.06 -14.59
N TYR A 27 1.26 -2.37 -13.71
CA TYR A 27 1.22 -3.68 -13.06
C TYR A 27 -0.05 -4.44 -13.41
N ARG A 28 0.11 -5.74 -13.70
CA ARG A 28 -1.02 -6.62 -13.95
C ARG A 28 -1.74 -6.97 -12.65
N GLN A 29 -0.99 -7.27 -11.61
CA GLN A 29 -1.54 -7.57 -10.31
C GLN A 29 -1.28 -6.40 -9.37
N ARG A 30 -2.37 -5.83 -8.90
CA ARG A 30 -2.36 -4.71 -7.97
C ARG A 30 -2.84 -5.20 -6.63
N LEU A 31 -1.97 -5.06 -5.67
CA LEU A 31 -2.17 -5.60 -4.33
C LEU A 31 -2.17 -4.47 -3.33
N ILE A 32 -2.93 -4.63 -2.27
CA ILE A 32 -2.89 -3.71 -1.11
C ILE A 32 -2.97 -4.52 0.16
N SER A 33 -2.37 -4.01 1.23
CA SER A 33 -2.58 -4.54 2.56
C SER A 33 -4.00 -4.22 3.02
N ILE A 34 -4.57 -5.08 3.87
CA ILE A 34 -5.83 -4.77 4.56
C ILE A 34 -5.73 -3.45 5.34
N VAL A 35 -4.54 -3.09 5.79
CA VAL A 35 -4.28 -1.80 6.45
C VAL A 35 -4.58 -0.65 5.50
N THR A 36 -4.07 -0.71 4.26
CA THR A 36 -4.36 0.29 3.24
C THR A 36 -5.85 0.36 2.92
N TRP A 37 -6.50 -0.80 2.79
CA TRP A 37 -7.95 -0.88 2.57
C TRP A 37 -8.71 -0.10 3.64
N MET A 38 -8.35 -0.30 4.91
CA MET A 38 -8.99 0.41 6.02
C MET A 38 -8.68 1.92 5.99
N GLU A 39 -7.40 2.28 5.77
CA GLU A 39 -7.00 3.68 5.79
C GLU A 39 -7.68 4.51 4.70
N VAL A 40 -7.83 3.94 3.51
CA VAL A 40 -8.51 4.63 2.40
C VAL A 40 -9.99 4.80 2.71
N LEU A 41 -10.65 3.78 3.24
CA LEU A 41 -12.06 3.85 3.59
C LEU A 41 -12.36 4.81 4.75
N ILE A 42 -11.43 4.91 5.71
CA ILE A 42 -11.57 5.88 6.81
C ILE A 42 -11.69 7.30 6.26
N GLY A 43 -11.10 7.59 5.11
CA GLY A 43 -11.17 8.91 4.50
C GLY A 43 -12.51 9.26 3.86
N ALA A 44 -13.44 8.33 3.73
CA ALA A 44 -14.77 8.60 3.15
C ALA A 44 -15.58 9.53 4.06
N ARG A 45 -16.19 10.56 3.47
CA ARG A 45 -16.95 11.59 4.20
C ARG A 45 -18.47 11.42 4.09
N SER A 46 -18.94 10.42 3.33
CA SER A 46 -20.35 10.13 3.14
C SER A 46 -20.52 8.67 2.74
N GLU A 47 -21.76 8.16 2.78
CA GLU A 47 -22.05 6.80 2.30
C GLU A 47 -21.79 6.66 0.81
N GLU A 48 -22.13 7.70 0.03
CA GLU A 48 -21.90 7.70 -1.42
C GLU A 48 -20.40 7.63 -1.72
N GLU A 49 -19.61 8.40 -1.00
CA GLU A 49 -18.15 8.39 -1.17
C GLU A 49 -17.57 7.04 -0.76
N ASN A 50 -18.07 6.46 0.34
CA ASN A 50 -17.67 5.12 0.77
C ASN A 50 -17.93 4.07 -0.31
N ASP A 51 -19.11 4.11 -0.93
CA ASP A 51 -19.48 3.15 -1.98
C ASP A 51 -18.58 3.29 -3.20
N VAL A 52 -18.24 4.50 -3.60
CA VAL A 52 -17.32 4.77 -4.72
C VAL A 52 -15.95 4.21 -4.42
N ILE A 53 -15.45 4.44 -3.20
CA ILE A 53 -14.14 3.94 -2.78
C ILE A 53 -14.14 2.41 -2.74
N GLU A 54 -15.18 1.79 -2.21
CA GLU A 54 -15.25 0.32 -2.18
C GLU A 54 -15.25 -0.28 -3.59
N MET A 55 -15.94 0.34 -4.54
CA MET A 55 -15.90 -0.09 -5.93
C MET A 55 -14.50 0.01 -6.51
N PHE A 56 -13.80 1.11 -6.24
CA PHE A 56 -12.41 1.28 -6.67
C PHE A 56 -11.51 0.20 -6.07
N LEU A 57 -11.68 -0.11 -4.78
CA LEU A 57 -10.84 -1.09 -4.09
C LEU A 57 -11.05 -2.52 -4.58
N ARG A 58 -12.16 -2.83 -5.24
CA ARG A 58 -12.40 -4.15 -5.83
C ARG A 58 -11.42 -4.53 -6.91
N ASP A 59 -10.75 -3.55 -7.51
CA ASP A 59 -9.73 -3.81 -8.53
C ASP A 59 -8.40 -4.29 -7.94
N PHE A 60 -8.30 -4.34 -6.62
CA PHE A 60 -7.10 -4.76 -5.92
C PHE A 60 -7.30 -6.08 -5.20
N ARG A 61 -6.25 -6.90 -5.17
CA ARG A 61 -6.24 -8.06 -4.27
C ARG A 61 -5.78 -7.60 -2.90
N VAL A 62 -6.60 -7.83 -1.89
CA VAL A 62 -6.31 -7.42 -0.52
C VAL A 62 -5.54 -8.53 0.20
N ILE A 63 -4.43 -8.15 0.82
CA ILE A 63 -3.58 -9.07 1.59
C ILE A 63 -3.96 -8.93 3.05
N GLU A 64 -4.47 -10.02 3.63
CA GLU A 64 -4.80 -10.07 5.05
C GLU A 64 -3.53 -10.16 5.88
N VAL A 65 -3.61 -9.73 7.14
CA VAL A 65 -2.48 -9.87 8.06
C VAL A 65 -2.46 -11.29 8.59
N SER A 66 -1.55 -12.08 8.07
CA SER A 66 -1.27 -13.43 8.57
C SER A 66 -0.26 -13.34 9.71
N ARG A 67 -0.08 -14.46 10.43
CA ARG A 67 0.92 -14.51 11.50
C ARG A 67 2.34 -14.26 10.98
N PRO A 68 2.77 -14.88 9.86
CA PRO A 68 4.09 -14.57 9.29
C PRO A 68 4.26 -13.09 8.93
N ILE A 69 3.24 -12.46 8.35
CA ILE A 69 3.27 -11.02 8.04
C ILE A 69 3.39 -10.21 9.33
N ALA A 70 2.63 -10.56 10.36
CA ALA A 70 2.70 -9.88 11.64
C ALA A 70 4.10 -9.96 12.26
N ARG A 71 4.74 -11.13 12.20
CA ARG A 71 6.10 -11.30 12.72
C ARG A 71 7.12 -10.49 11.94
N ASP A 72 7.05 -10.49 10.62
CA ASP A 72 7.94 -9.70 9.79
C ASP A 72 7.76 -8.20 10.05
N ALA A 73 6.50 -7.76 10.25
CA ALA A 73 6.21 -6.37 10.58
C ALA A 73 6.85 -5.95 11.90
N ILE A 74 6.84 -6.83 12.90
CA ILE A 74 7.50 -6.56 14.18
C ILE A 74 9.00 -6.34 13.96
N ASP A 75 9.63 -7.19 13.18
CA ASP A 75 11.06 -7.10 12.89
C ASP A 75 11.39 -5.82 12.11
N LEU A 76 10.58 -5.49 11.10
CA LEU A 76 10.76 -4.27 10.32
C LEU A 76 10.60 -3.02 11.18
N ARG A 77 9.60 -3.00 12.05
CA ARG A 77 9.38 -1.88 12.96
C ARG A 77 10.57 -1.65 13.88
N ARG A 78 11.11 -2.74 14.43
CA ARG A 78 12.27 -2.66 15.33
C ARG A 78 13.52 -2.18 14.59
N ALA A 79 13.74 -2.70 13.39
CA ALA A 79 14.94 -2.39 12.61
C ALA A 79 14.92 -0.96 12.03
N HIS A 80 13.76 -0.49 11.60
CA HIS A 80 13.63 0.79 10.88
C HIS A 80 12.93 1.88 11.69
N ARG A 81 12.40 1.57 12.87
CA ARG A 81 11.68 2.52 13.74
C ARG A 81 10.50 3.19 13.04
N ILE A 82 9.82 2.46 12.20
CA ILE A 82 8.64 2.94 11.49
C ILE A 82 7.37 2.62 12.28
N ARG A 83 6.27 3.26 11.92
CA ARG A 83 4.98 2.97 12.57
C ARG A 83 4.47 1.60 12.18
N LEU A 84 3.69 0.99 13.06
CA LEU A 84 3.18 -0.36 12.83
C LEU A 84 2.38 -0.50 11.53
N PRO A 85 1.47 0.43 11.17
CA PRO A 85 0.78 0.33 9.89
C PRO A 85 1.72 0.27 8.70
N ASP A 86 2.77 1.09 8.68
CA ASP A 86 3.75 1.09 7.61
C ASP A 86 4.53 -0.22 7.57
N ALA A 87 4.90 -0.75 8.74
CA ALA A 87 5.58 -2.04 8.83
C ALA A 87 4.70 -3.18 8.29
N LEU A 88 3.40 -3.16 8.56
CA LEU A 88 2.47 -4.17 8.05
C LEU A 88 2.32 -4.08 6.54
N ILE A 89 2.26 -2.88 5.98
CA ILE A 89 2.19 -2.70 4.53
C ILE A 89 3.46 -3.23 3.87
N TRP A 90 4.62 -2.91 4.43
CA TRP A 90 5.90 -3.39 3.89
C TRP A 90 6.02 -4.91 4.01
N ALA A 91 5.67 -5.47 5.15
CA ALA A 91 5.68 -6.92 5.37
C ALA A 91 4.77 -7.65 4.39
N SER A 92 3.63 -7.05 4.06
CA SER A 92 2.70 -7.60 3.06
C SER A 92 3.35 -7.69 1.69
N ALA A 93 4.08 -6.65 1.27
CA ALA A 93 4.82 -6.66 0.01
C ALA A 93 5.89 -7.75 0.00
N ARG A 94 6.64 -7.88 1.08
CA ARG A 94 7.68 -8.89 1.21
C ARG A 94 7.12 -10.31 1.13
N ALA A 95 5.97 -10.54 1.77
CA ALA A 95 5.31 -11.86 1.75
C ALA A 95 4.88 -12.28 0.35
N GLU A 96 4.55 -11.31 -0.51
CA GLU A 96 4.12 -11.56 -1.89
C GLU A 96 5.28 -11.49 -2.88
N SER A 97 6.50 -11.26 -2.43
CA SER A 97 7.65 -10.98 -3.28
C SER A 97 7.34 -9.87 -4.30
N ALA A 98 6.60 -8.88 -3.85
CA ALA A 98 6.15 -7.75 -4.67
C ALA A 98 6.92 -6.49 -4.32
N LEU A 99 6.95 -5.54 -5.26
CA LEU A 99 7.47 -4.21 -4.97
C LEU A 99 6.51 -3.49 -4.02
N LEU A 100 7.05 -2.76 -3.06
CA LEU A 100 6.29 -1.77 -2.32
C LEU A 100 6.38 -0.45 -3.08
N VAL A 101 5.26 0.04 -3.56
CA VAL A 101 5.18 1.31 -4.29
C VAL A 101 4.66 2.37 -3.34
N THR A 102 5.48 3.37 -3.05
CA THR A 102 5.19 4.40 -2.05
C THR A 102 5.83 5.73 -2.38
N ARG A 103 5.27 6.83 -1.88
CA ARG A 103 5.92 8.15 -1.90
C ARG A 103 6.58 8.49 -0.57
N ASN A 104 6.45 7.64 0.42
CA ASN A 104 6.99 7.89 1.75
C ASN A 104 8.48 7.55 1.81
N THR A 105 9.31 8.53 1.47
CA THR A 105 10.78 8.37 1.51
C THR A 105 11.35 8.56 2.91
N ARG A 106 10.55 9.06 3.85
CA ARG A 106 10.97 9.27 5.24
C ARG A 106 11.08 7.96 5.99
N ASP A 107 10.09 7.07 5.82
CA ASP A 107 9.98 5.84 6.59
C ASP A 107 10.49 4.62 5.84
N PHE A 108 10.43 4.63 4.51
CA PHE A 108 10.89 3.51 3.70
C PHE A 108 12.18 3.83 2.98
N PRO A 109 13.19 2.96 3.06
CA PRO A 109 14.48 3.22 2.41
C PRO A 109 14.35 3.10 0.89
N LYS A 110 14.54 4.24 0.18
CA LYS A 110 14.39 4.28 -1.27
C LYS A 110 15.46 3.49 -2.03
N ASN A 111 16.56 3.15 -1.36
CA ASN A 111 17.62 2.32 -1.95
C ASN A 111 17.42 0.83 -1.72
N ASP A 112 16.36 0.42 -1.04
CA ASP A 112 15.98 -0.98 -0.93
C ASP A 112 15.41 -1.44 -2.26
N PRO A 113 15.90 -2.57 -2.84
CA PRO A 113 15.42 -3.03 -4.14
C PRO A 113 13.94 -3.42 -4.15
N GLY A 114 13.36 -3.68 -2.99
CA GLY A 114 11.92 -3.97 -2.86
C GLY A 114 11.04 -2.75 -2.72
N VAL A 115 11.62 -1.55 -2.68
CA VAL A 115 10.88 -0.29 -2.52
C VAL A 115 11.03 0.54 -3.79
N ARG A 116 9.89 0.98 -4.33
CA ARG A 116 9.86 1.84 -5.51
C ARG A 116 9.19 3.17 -5.17
N ILE A 117 9.89 4.26 -5.44
CA ILE A 117 9.35 5.63 -5.32
C ILE A 117 9.02 6.09 -6.74
N PRO A 118 7.74 6.09 -7.16
CA PRO A 118 7.40 6.28 -8.58
C PRO A 118 7.44 7.72 -9.05
N TYR A 119 7.21 8.66 -8.13
CA TYR A 119 7.18 10.08 -8.50
C TYR A 119 7.42 11.03 -7.33
#